data_04c1b5e31944e44335d5791d53314d5e
#
_entry.id   04c1b5e31944e44335d5791d53314d5e
#
_cell.length_a   1.000
_cell.length_b   1.000
_cell.length_c   1.000
_cell.angle_alpha   90.00
_cell.angle_beta   90.00
_cell.angle_gamma   90.00
#
_symmetry.space_group_name_H-M   'P 1'
#
loop_
_entity.id
_entity.type
_entity.pdbx_description
1 polymer ?
#
loop_
_entity_poly.entity_id
_entity_poly.type
_entity_poly.pdbx_seq_one_letter_code
_entity_poly.pdbx_strand_id
1 'polypeptide(L)'
;MIKKYLILTFITLLFYTPVFSAGISSSDKDGTWKTGKDDKLYMKGKNSNFKKATDAIKQAKKYAKKKKNNKAKKRYDDAIKFLILANEENPNQPDILNYLGYSYRKVGDFLMAEIYYEQGLAVDSEHIGINEYLGELYVETNRIDKAKERLEVLKNCKCEEFKELQNLISKY
;
A
#
# COMPACT_ATOMS: atom_id res chain seq x y z
N MET A 1 -16.29 -12.08 63.85
CA MET A 1 -16.49 -11.29 62.60
C MET A 1 -15.46 -11.76 61.58
N ILE A 2 -15.85 -12.60 60.63
CA ILE A 2 -14.97 -13.22 59.62
C ILE A 2 -15.16 -12.45 58.31
N LYS A 3 -14.17 -11.68 57.87
CA LYS A 3 -14.17 -11.02 56.55
C LYS A 3 -13.92 -12.05 55.46
N LYS A 4 -14.90 -12.30 54.62
CA LYS A 4 -14.74 -13.08 53.36
C LYS A 4 -14.03 -12.22 52.31
N TYR A 5 -12.84 -12.63 51.90
CA TYR A 5 -12.17 -12.06 50.71
C TYR A 5 -12.67 -12.77 49.47
N LEU A 6 -13.35 -12.01 48.61
CA LEU A 6 -13.78 -12.45 47.29
C LEU A 6 -12.60 -12.32 46.34
N ILE A 7 -11.97 -13.42 45.92
CA ILE A 7 -10.93 -13.45 44.93
C ILE A 7 -11.60 -13.48 43.56
N LEU A 8 -11.53 -12.35 42.84
CA LEU A 8 -12.00 -12.21 41.47
C LEU A 8 -10.91 -12.69 40.53
N THR A 9 -11.01 -13.92 40.03
CA THR A 9 -10.07 -14.46 39.01
C THR A 9 -10.45 -13.89 37.67
N PHE A 10 -9.61 -12.98 37.14
CA PHE A 10 -9.66 -12.50 35.77
C PHE A 10 -9.12 -13.59 34.85
N ILE A 11 -10.01 -14.30 34.14
CA ILE A 11 -9.63 -15.18 33.05
C ILE A 11 -9.37 -14.34 31.80
N THR A 12 -8.08 -14.07 31.51
CA THR A 12 -7.70 -13.47 30.23
C THR A 12 -7.74 -14.53 29.13
N LEU A 13 -8.80 -14.52 28.33
CA LEU A 13 -8.85 -15.28 27.08
C LEU A 13 -7.89 -14.65 26.07
N LEU A 14 -6.72 -15.26 25.90
CA LEU A 14 -5.80 -14.96 24.79
C LEU A 14 -6.37 -15.57 23.51
N PHE A 15 -6.97 -14.73 22.68
CA PHE A 15 -7.31 -15.11 21.31
C PHE A 15 -6.01 -15.21 20.50
N TYR A 16 -5.54 -16.42 20.32
CA TYR A 16 -4.52 -16.72 19.30
C TYR A 16 -5.19 -16.67 17.94
N THR A 17 -4.97 -15.58 17.19
CA THR A 17 -5.27 -15.54 15.75
C THR A 17 -4.07 -16.10 15.00
N PRO A 18 -4.21 -17.10 14.12
CA PRO A 18 -3.11 -17.55 13.30
C PRO A 18 -2.72 -16.44 12.30
N VAL A 19 -1.48 -15.99 12.38
CA VAL A 19 -0.90 -15.09 11.37
C VAL A 19 -0.67 -15.92 10.11
N PHE A 20 -1.48 -15.70 9.09
CA PHE A 20 -1.29 -16.29 7.76
C PHE A 20 -0.24 -15.43 7.04
N SER A 21 0.95 -15.97 6.86
CA SER A 21 2.00 -15.35 6.06
C SER A 21 1.64 -15.48 4.58
N ALA A 22 1.27 -14.37 3.93
CA ALA A 22 1.07 -14.30 2.48
C ALA A 22 2.41 -13.92 1.80
N GLY A 23 2.68 -14.57 0.68
CA GLY A 23 3.97 -14.54 0.00
C GLY A 23 4.33 -13.22 -0.67
N ILE A 24 5.63 -13.03 -0.86
CA ILE A 24 6.33 -11.86 -1.38
C ILE A 24 5.94 -11.59 -2.84
N SER A 25 5.49 -10.37 -3.15
CA SER A 25 5.33 -9.89 -4.53
C SER A 25 6.49 -8.98 -4.95
N SER A 26 6.95 -9.10 -6.19
CA SER A 26 7.97 -8.25 -6.79
C SER A 26 7.41 -7.55 -8.02
N SER A 27 7.82 -6.31 -8.31
CA SER A 27 7.36 -5.55 -9.47
C SER A 27 8.15 -5.84 -10.76
N ASP A 28 7.52 -5.70 -11.92
CA ASP A 28 8.15 -5.71 -13.21
C ASP A 28 8.47 -4.28 -13.70
N LYS A 29 9.46 -4.14 -14.60
CA LYS A 29 9.99 -2.87 -15.14
C LYS A 29 8.94 -1.95 -15.80
N ASP A 30 7.75 -2.46 -16.11
CA ASP A 30 6.64 -1.68 -16.67
C ASP A 30 5.69 -1.10 -15.59
N GLY A 31 6.01 -1.30 -14.32
CA GLY A 31 5.19 -0.88 -13.18
C GLY A 31 3.96 -1.77 -12.99
N THR A 32 3.99 -2.97 -13.53
CA THR A 32 3.03 -4.03 -13.20
C THR A 32 3.64 -4.90 -12.10
N TRP A 33 2.91 -5.03 -11.00
CA TRP A 33 3.34 -5.85 -9.86
C TRP A 33 3.21 -7.33 -10.22
N LYS A 34 4.25 -8.14 -9.92
CA LYS A 34 4.13 -9.60 -10.01
C LYS A 34 3.21 -10.07 -8.90
N THR A 35 1.99 -10.35 -9.29
CA THR A 35 0.99 -10.91 -8.39
C THR A 35 1.32 -12.35 -8.06
N GLY A 36 1.23 -12.76 -6.79
CA GLY A 36 1.36 -14.15 -6.36
C GLY A 36 0.32 -15.07 -7.02
N LYS A 37 0.42 -16.40 -6.81
CA LYS A 37 -0.52 -17.37 -7.41
C LYS A 37 -1.98 -17.08 -7.07
N ASP A 38 -2.23 -16.53 -5.89
CA ASP A 38 -3.57 -16.23 -5.37
C ASP A 38 -4.16 -14.98 -6.03
N ASP A 39 -3.30 -14.02 -6.45
CA ASP A 39 -3.71 -12.80 -7.15
C ASP A 39 -4.20 -13.07 -8.58
N LYS A 40 -3.77 -14.17 -9.23
CA LYS A 40 -4.32 -14.59 -10.51
C LYS A 40 -5.81 -14.95 -10.43
N LEU A 41 -6.26 -15.47 -9.29
CA LEU A 41 -7.69 -15.73 -9.07
C LEU A 41 -8.46 -14.40 -8.95
N TYR A 42 -7.85 -13.42 -8.33
CA TYR A 42 -8.34 -12.06 -8.15
C TYR A 42 -8.48 -11.30 -9.47
N MET A 43 -7.49 -11.46 -10.37
CA MET A 43 -7.45 -10.83 -11.69
C MET A 43 -8.30 -11.54 -12.75
N LYS A 44 -8.93 -12.70 -12.44
CA LYS A 44 -9.59 -13.58 -13.40
C LYS A 44 -10.95 -13.10 -13.90
N GLY A 45 -11.53 -12.05 -13.30
CA GLY A 45 -12.77 -11.43 -13.79
C GLY A 45 -12.47 -10.33 -14.81
N LYS A 46 -12.96 -10.45 -16.04
CA LYS A 46 -12.86 -9.43 -17.10
C LYS A 46 -13.35 -8.03 -16.68
N ASN A 47 -14.04 -7.94 -15.56
CA ASN A 47 -14.64 -6.73 -14.97
C ASN A 47 -14.37 -6.54 -13.49
N SER A 48 -13.28 -7.11 -12.94
CA SER A 48 -12.98 -6.91 -11.52
C SER A 48 -12.71 -5.42 -11.21
N ASN A 49 -13.14 -4.96 -10.05
CA ASN A 49 -12.94 -3.58 -9.64
C ASN A 49 -11.44 -3.22 -9.57
N PHE A 50 -10.61 -4.16 -9.14
CA PHE A 50 -9.16 -3.99 -9.15
C PHE A 50 -8.60 -3.76 -10.57
N LYS A 51 -9.07 -4.53 -11.58
CA LYS A 51 -8.66 -4.31 -12.97
C LYS A 51 -9.09 -2.94 -13.49
N LYS A 52 -10.33 -2.52 -13.22
CA LYS A 52 -10.81 -1.17 -13.60
C LYS A 52 -9.94 -0.07 -12.98
N ALA A 53 -9.54 -0.25 -11.73
CA ALA A 53 -8.66 0.68 -11.02
C ALA A 53 -7.29 0.77 -11.67
N THR A 54 -6.63 -0.36 -11.93
CA THR A 54 -5.30 -0.39 -12.56
C THR A 54 -5.32 0.18 -13.98
N ASP A 55 -6.38 -0.07 -14.75
CA ASP A 55 -6.59 0.54 -16.07
C ASP A 55 -6.77 2.08 -15.95
N ALA A 56 -7.48 2.57 -14.94
CA ALA A 56 -7.64 4.00 -14.67
C ALA A 56 -6.29 4.64 -14.29
N ILE A 57 -5.50 4.01 -13.43
CA ILE A 57 -4.15 4.46 -13.05
C ILE A 57 -3.23 4.54 -14.29
N LYS A 58 -3.26 3.52 -15.15
CA LYS A 58 -2.50 3.53 -16.41
C LYS A 58 -2.87 4.73 -17.29
N GLN A 59 -4.15 5.04 -17.38
CA GLN A 59 -4.62 6.22 -18.12
C GLN A 59 -4.18 7.52 -17.43
N ALA A 60 -4.25 7.59 -16.08
CA ALA A 60 -3.79 8.74 -15.31
C ALA A 60 -2.31 9.02 -15.55
N LYS A 61 -1.44 8.00 -15.45
CA LYS A 61 -0.01 8.10 -15.76
C LYS A 61 0.23 8.63 -17.19
N LYS A 62 -0.55 8.16 -18.17
CA LYS A 62 -0.46 8.66 -19.57
C LYS A 62 -0.85 10.13 -19.70
N TYR A 63 -1.89 10.59 -18.96
CA TYR A 63 -2.27 12.00 -18.95
C TYR A 63 -1.24 12.87 -18.23
N ALA A 64 -0.70 12.43 -17.11
CA ALA A 64 0.35 13.13 -16.36
C ALA A 64 1.60 13.33 -17.24
N LYS A 65 2.09 12.29 -17.93
CA LYS A 65 3.19 12.41 -18.91
C LYS A 65 2.93 13.46 -19.99
N LYS A 66 1.68 13.68 -20.37
CA LYS A 66 1.27 14.70 -21.34
C LYS A 66 0.93 16.07 -20.69
N LYS A 67 1.28 16.27 -19.41
CA LYS A 67 1.00 17.49 -18.63
C LYS A 67 -0.50 17.85 -18.58
N LYS A 68 -1.40 16.88 -18.76
CA LYS A 68 -2.87 17.06 -18.68
C LYS A 68 -3.34 16.75 -17.24
N ASN A 69 -2.88 17.56 -16.27
CA ASN A 69 -3.01 17.28 -14.84
C ASN A 69 -4.47 17.09 -14.38
N ASN A 70 -5.42 17.91 -14.84
CA ASN A 70 -6.84 17.76 -14.49
C ASN A 70 -7.41 16.41 -14.97
N LYS A 71 -6.99 15.95 -16.18
CA LYS A 71 -7.42 14.65 -16.69
C LYS A 71 -6.75 13.51 -15.92
N ALA A 72 -5.48 13.66 -15.54
CA ALA A 72 -4.78 12.70 -14.71
C ALA A 72 -5.45 12.56 -13.35
N LYS A 73 -5.72 13.70 -12.66
CA LYS A 73 -6.41 13.72 -11.37
C LYS A 73 -7.75 12.99 -11.44
N LYS A 74 -8.60 13.31 -12.42
CA LYS A 74 -9.89 12.63 -12.60
C LYS A 74 -9.75 11.12 -12.72
N ARG A 75 -8.71 10.60 -13.41
CA ARG A 75 -8.48 9.18 -13.53
C ARG A 75 -7.96 8.53 -12.25
N TYR A 76 -7.18 9.25 -11.44
CA TYR A 76 -6.83 8.78 -10.09
C TYR A 76 -8.06 8.76 -9.17
N ASP A 77 -8.96 9.77 -9.24
CA ASP A 77 -10.22 9.75 -8.51
C ASP A 77 -11.12 8.55 -8.93
N ASP A 78 -11.17 8.22 -10.22
CA ASP A 78 -11.87 7.02 -10.71
C ASP A 78 -11.22 5.73 -10.16
N ALA A 79 -9.88 5.67 -10.14
CA ALA A 79 -9.15 4.54 -9.58
C ALA A 79 -9.44 4.33 -8.10
N ILE A 80 -9.45 5.40 -7.30
CA ILE A 80 -9.78 5.35 -5.87
C ILE A 80 -11.15 4.69 -5.65
N LYS A 81 -12.17 5.09 -6.41
CA LYS A 81 -13.52 4.50 -6.29
C LYS A 81 -13.52 2.99 -6.54
N PHE A 82 -12.83 2.55 -7.59
CA PHE A 82 -12.75 1.12 -7.91
C PHE A 82 -11.88 0.35 -6.90
N LEU A 83 -10.82 0.98 -6.34
CA LEU A 83 -9.98 0.35 -5.32
C LEU A 83 -10.72 0.19 -3.99
N ILE A 84 -11.57 1.15 -3.61
CA ILE A 84 -12.43 1.02 -2.43
C ILE A 84 -13.33 -0.20 -2.58
N LEU A 85 -14.03 -0.34 -3.72
CA LEU A 85 -14.86 -1.52 -4.01
C LEU A 85 -14.05 -2.81 -4.02
N ALA A 86 -12.85 -2.79 -4.59
CA ALA A 86 -11.96 -3.94 -4.58
C ALA A 86 -11.51 -4.33 -3.16
N ASN A 87 -11.27 -3.34 -2.30
CA ASN A 87 -10.92 -3.58 -0.89
C ASN A 87 -12.11 -4.07 -0.05
N GLU A 88 -13.34 -3.68 -0.40
CA GLU A 88 -14.57 -4.24 0.21
C GLU A 88 -14.75 -5.71 -0.18
N GLU A 89 -14.47 -6.08 -1.43
CA GLU A 89 -14.54 -7.45 -1.92
C GLU A 89 -13.46 -8.34 -1.30
N ASN A 90 -12.25 -7.80 -1.08
CA ASN A 90 -11.10 -8.50 -0.54
C ASN A 90 -10.31 -7.58 0.40
N PRO A 91 -10.70 -7.52 1.67
CA PRO A 91 -10.10 -6.62 2.64
C PRO A 91 -8.62 -6.91 2.90
N ASN A 92 -7.88 -5.85 3.17
CA ASN A 92 -6.50 -5.91 3.66
C ASN A 92 -5.51 -6.60 2.71
N GLN A 93 -5.75 -6.56 1.39
CA GLN A 93 -4.74 -6.99 0.42
C GLN A 93 -3.68 -5.89 0.28
N PRO A 94 -2.39 -6.18 0.57
CA PRO A 94 -1.33 -5.16 0.52
C PRO A 94 -1.25 -4.43 -0.83
N ASP A 95 -1.41 -5.14 -1.95
CA ASP A 95 -1.42 -4.53 -3.27
C ASP A 95 -2.56 -3.51 -3.45
N ILE A 96 -3.78 -3.83 -3.00
CA ILE A 96 -4.91 -2.89 -3.08
C ILE A 96 -4.64 -1.65 -2.23
N LEU A 97 -4.14 -1.84 -1.01
CA LEU A 97 -3.78 -0.77 -0.09
C LEU A 97 -2.65 0.10 -0.66
N ASN A 98 -1.66 -0.52 -1.32
CA ASN A 98 -0.61 0.18 -2.05
C ASN A 98 -1.17 1.07 -3.17
N TYR A 99 -2.06 0.55 -4.00
CA TYR A 99 -2.68 1.34 -5.07
C TYR A 99 -3.61 2.44 -4.55
N LEU A 100 -4.32 2.23 -3.42
CA LEU A 100 -5.08 3.27 -2.72
C LEU A 100 -4.15 4.38 -2.27
N GLY A 101 -3.10 4.06 -1.51
CA GLY A 101 -2.11 5.02 -1.07
C GLY A 101 -1.50 5.81 -2.23
N TYR A 102 -1.07 5.10 -3.30
CA TYR A 102 -0.54 5.71 -4.50
C TYR A 102 -1.54 6.69 -5.15
N SER A 103 -2.79 6.29 -5.32
CA SER A 103 -3.80 7.11 -5.98
C SER A 103 -4.15 8.35 -5.16
N TYR A 104 -4.30 8.22 -3.83
CA TYR A 104 -4.51 9.34 -2.92
C TYR A 104 -3.32 10.31 -2.93
N ARG A 105 -2.09 9.81 -2.90
CA ARG A 105 -0.89 10.66 -3.05
C ARG A 105 -0.90 11.45 -4.35
N LYS A 106 -1.27 10.82 -5.48
CA LYS A 106 -1.31 11.48 -6.80
C LYS A 106 -2.44 12.50 -6.96
N VAL A 107 -3.48 12.46 -6.14
CA VAL A 107 -4.50 13.53 -6.09
C VAL A 107 -4.18 14.60 -5.04
N GLY A 108 -3.13 14.42 -4.24
CA GLY A 108 -2.66 15.36 -3.22
C GLY A 108 -3.24 15.13 -1.82
N ASP A 109 -3.97 14.04 -1.60
CA ASP A 109 -4.46 13.66 -0.27
C ASP A 109 -3.41 12.79 0.44
N PHE A 110 -2.39 13.46 0.99
CA PHE A 110 -1.25 12.81 1.63
C PHE A 110 -1.63 12.09 2.93
N LEU A 111 -2.66 12.59 3.62
CA LEU A 111 -3.14 11.94 4.85
C LEU A 111 -3.74 10.58 4.55
N MET A 112 -4.67 10.51 3.60
CA MET A 112 -5.27 9.24 3.20
C MET A 112 -4.24 8.30 2.57
N ALA A 113 -3.27 8.84 1.82
CA ALA A 113 -2.19 8.03 1.26
C ALA A 113 -1.37 7.35 2.35
N GLU A 114 -0.95 8.08 3.38
CA GLU A 114 -0.19 7.54 4.51
C GLU A 114 -0.98 6.46 5.26
N ILE A 115 -2.27 6.72 5.56
CA ILE A 115 -3.15 5.75 6.23
C ILE A 115 -3.19 4.41 5.48
N TYR A 116 -3.41 4.42 4.16
CA TYR A 116 -3.48 3.19 3.39
C TYR A 116 -2.13 2.48 3.27
N TYR A 117 -1.03 3.20 3.15
CA TYR A 117 0.30 2.59 3.17
C TYR A 117 0.61 1.95 4.52
N GLU A 118 0.31 2.61 5.62
CA GLU A 118 0.51 2.05 6.96
C GLU A 118 -0.37 0.82 7.22
N GLN A 119 -1.62 0.84 6.75
CA GLN A 119 -2.47 -0.36 6.80
C GLN A 119 -1.85 -1.52 6.00
N GLY A 120 -1.29 -1.24 4.83
CA GLY A 120 -0.62 -2.25 4.01
C GLY A 120 0.62 -2.81 4.70
N LEU A 121 1.44 -1.96 5.33
CA LEU A 121 2.62 -2.39 6.09
C LEU A 121 2.27 -3.14 7.38
N ALA A 122 1.09 -2.91 7.95
CA ALA A 122 0.60 -3.70 9.08
C ALA A 122 0.30 -5.17 8.68
N VAL A 123 0.02 -5.42 7.40
CA VAL A 123 -0.20 -6.78 6.84
C VAL A 123 1.11 -7.36 6.32
N ASP A 124 1.88 -6.59 5.59
CA ASP A 124 3.17 -6.98 5.00
C ASP A 124 4.20 -5.85 5.17
N SER A 125 4.98 -5.92 6.25
CA SER A 125 5.95 -4.89 6.61
C SER A 125 7.11 -4.75 5.60
N GLU A 126 7.36 -5.80 4.80
CA GLU A 126 8.43 -5.84 3.79
C GLU A 126 7.93 -5.58 2.37
N HIS A 127 6.65 -5.25 2.19
CA HIS A 127 6.06 -4.99 0.88
C HIS A 127 6.83 -3.89 0.13
N ILE A 128 7.53 -4.29 -0.93
CA ILE A 128 8.49 -3.44 -1.64
C ILE A 128 7.85 -2.13 -2.12
N GLY A 129 6.74 -2.21 -2.86
CA GLY A 129 6.10 -1.01 -3.41
C GLY A 129 5.49 -0.08 -2.38
N ILE A 130 5.03 -0.60 -1.22
CA ILE A 130 4.53 0.27 -0.16
C ILE A 130 5.69 1.02 0.51
N ASN A 131 6.79 0.33 0.82
CA ASN A 131 7.96 0.97 1.41
C ASN A 131 8.55 2.04 0.48
N GLU A 132 8.61 1.79 -0.84
CA GLU A 132 9.02 2.80 -1.83
C GLU A 132 8.08 4.01 -1.81
N TYR A 133 6.78 3.81 -2.04
CA TYR A 133 5.85 4.92 -2.22
C TYR A 133 5.55 5.69 -0.93
N LEU A 134 5.60 5.04 0.23
CA LEU A 134 5.55 5.72 1.51
C LEU A 134 6.84 6.53 1.75
N GLY A 135 7.99 5.99 1.35
CA GLY A 135 9.25 6.71 1.35
C GLY A 135 9.21 7.97 0.48
N GLU A 136 8.68 7.86 -0.76
CA GLU A 136 8.45 9.02 -1.63
C GLU A 136 7.50 10.04 -1.01
N LEU A 137 6.39 9.58 -0.37
CA LEU A 137 5.46 10.46 0.34
C LEU A 137 6.17 11.22 1.47
N TYR A 138 7.05 10.57 2.22
CA TYR A 138 7.82 11.21 3.28
C TYR A 138 8.79 12.26 2.73
N VAL A 139 9.40 12.02 1.58
CA VAL A 139 10.21 13.05 0.88
C VAL A 139 9.34 14.22 0.44
N GLU A 140 8.20 13.97 -0.22
CA GLU A 140 7.25 15.01 -0.67
C GLU A 140 6.73 15.88 0.50
N THR A 141 6.67 15.32 1.70
CA THR A 141 6.21 16.00 2.92
C THR A 141 7.35 16.46 3.85
N ASN A 142 8.59 16.49 3.34
CA ASN A 142 9.81 16.92 4.06
C ASN A 142 10.10 16.12 5.34
N ARG A 143 9.75 14.85 5.37
CA ARG A 143 10.01 13.90 6.47
C ARG A 143 11.12 12.94 6.10
N ILE A 144 12.31 13.50 5.82
CA ILE A 144 13.44 12.76 5.21
C ILE A 144 13.92 11.58 6.07
N ASP A 145 13.91 11.71 7.40
CA ASP A 145 14.34 10.64 8.29
C ASP A 145 13.41 9.42 8.19
N LYS A 146 12.08 9.64 8.11
CA LYS A 146 11.12 8.55 7.85
C LYS A 146 11.32 7.92 6.47
N ALA A 147 11.68 8.70 5.45
CA ALA A 147 12.00 8.16 4.13
C ALA A 147 13.24 7.24 4.18
N LYS A 148 14.27 7.60 4.96
CA LYS A 148 15.45 6.75 5.18
C LYS A 148 15.11 5.43 5.88
N GLU A 149 14.16 5.45 6.85
CA GLU A 149 13.67 4.21 7.48
C GLU A 149 13.05 3.26 6.45
N ARG A 150 12.27 3.79 5.51
CA ARG A 150 11.69 2.97 4.43
C ARG A 150 12.76 2.45 3.47
N LEU A 151 13.76 3.27 3.15
CA LEU A 151 14.90 2.85 2.33
C LEU A 151 15.68 1.71 2.97
N GLU A 152 15.89 1.73 4.28
CA GLU A 152 16.60 0.65 4.99
C GLU A 152 15.87 -0.69 4.89
N VAL A 153 14.54 -0.70 4.94
CA VAL A 153 13.74 -1.92 4.70
C VAL A 153 14.01 -2.49 3.31
N LEU A 154 14.17 -1.64 2.30
CA LEU A 154 14.41 -2.05 0.91
C LEU A 154 15.86 -2.48 0.62
N LYS A 155 16.80 -2.31 1.54
CA LYS A 155 18.25 -2.48 1.31
C LYS A 155 18.63 -3.85 0.69
N ASN A 156 17.93 -4.90 1.08
CA ASN A 156 18.25 -6.26 0.66
C ASN A 156 17.43 -6.77 -0.52
N CYS A 157 16.46 -6.00 -1.03
CA CYS A 157 15.57 -6.49 -2.09
C CYS A 157 16.26 -6.64 -3.46
N LYS A 158 17.42 -5.99 -3.68
CA LYS A 158 18.09 -5.92 -5.00
C LYS A 158 17.17 -5.41 -6.12
N CYS A 159 16.21 -4.55 -5.78
CA CYS A 159 15.13 -4.09 -6.62
C CYS A 159 15.38 -2.66 -7.13
N GLU A 160 14.60 -2.22 -8.11
CA GLU A 160 14.71 -0.87 -8.68
C GLU A 160 14.15 0.18 -7.71
N GLU A 161 13.14 -0.18 -6.94
CA GLU A 161 12.47 0.64 -5.94
C GLU A 161 13.44 1.19 -4.88
N PHE A 162 14.42 0.37 -4.45
CA PHE A 162 15.50 0.83 -3.58
C PHE A 162 16.30 1.97 -4.22
N LYS A 163 16.69 1.81 -5.50
CA LYS A 163 17.49 2.80 -6.19
C LYS A 163 16.71 4.08 -6.46
N GLU A 164 15.41 3.95 -6.81
CA GLU A 164 14.54 5.11 -7.06
C GLU A 164 14.38 5.93 -5.80
N LEU A 165 14.07 5.30 -4.66
CA LEU A 165 13.94 5.99 -3.38
C LEU A 165 15.28 6.56 -2.89
N GLN A 166 16.38 5.81 -3.03
CA GLN A 166 17.73 6.30 -2.69
C GLN A 166 18.10 7.55 -3.49
N ASN A 167 17.88 7.53 -4.81
CA ASN A 167 18.11 8.68 -5.67
C ASN A 167 17.23 9.88 -5.34
N LEU A 168 16.01 9.64 -4.88
CA LEU A 168 15.11 10.71 -4.46
C LEU A 168 15.61 11.36 -3.17
N ILE A 169 15.95 10.57 -2.15
CA ILE A 169 16.46 11.04 -0.85
C ILE A 169 17.77 11.79 -1.01
N SER A 170 18.68 11.36 -1.93
CA SER A 170 19.99 11.98 -2.12
C SER A 170 19.95 13.45 -2.59
N LYS A 171 18.78 13.96 -2.94
CA LYS A 171 18.59 15.36 -3.38
C LYS A 171 18.30 16.31 -2.22
N TYR A 172 18.18 15.79 -1.00
CA TYR A 172 17.86 16.52 0.23
C TYR A 172 18.92 16.32 1.31
#